data_9bdaae4b3711b6ae968476ad59b14d82
#
_entry.id   9bdaae4b3711b6ae968476ad59b14d82
#
_cell.length_a   1.000
_cell.length_b   1.000
_cell.length_c   1.000
_cell.angle_alpha   90.00
_cell.angle_beta   90.00
_cell.angle_gamma   90.00
#
_symmetry.space_group_name_H-M   'P 1'
#
loop_
_entity.id
_entity.type
_entity.pdbx_description
1 polymer ?
#
loop_
_entity_poly.entity_id
_entity_poly.type
_entity_poly.pdbx_seq_one_letter_code
_entity_poly.pdbx_strand_id
1 'polypeptide(L)'
;MVSPSGAAIACATAPRIVFIICKIMDIKELYTLYRRCSCVTTDSRHCPENSLFIALKGASFDGNRFAAQALEKGCSYAVVDEPQYAVAGDARYIVVADALTTYKELAREHRRQFDIPVIGITGTNGKTTTKELVSAVLAKKYRVLHTEANYNNDVGVPRTLLQITPEHEIAVVEMGASHPGDIQQLVDYVEPTCGMITNVGRAHLEGFGSFEGVKRTKGELYDFMRAHGALLFLNESDADLMEMATERQFDRVVT
;
A
#
# COMPACT_ATOMS: atom_id res chain seq x y z
N MET A 1 -32.39 59.94 43.98
CA MET A 1 -31.50 59.85 42.84
C MET A 1 -30.98 58.42 42.78
N VAL A 2 -31.36 57.73 41.73
CA VAL A 2 -31.30 56.26 41.59
C VAL A 2 -29.98 55.88 40.97
N SER A 3 -29.24 54.96 41.58
CA SER A 3 -28.06 54.30 41.02
C SER A 3 -28.50 53.04 40.25
N PRO A 4 -28.02 52.79 39.02
CA PRO A 4 -28.34 51.52 38.34
C PRO A 4 -27.29 50.45 38.63
N SER A 5 -27.78 49.29 38.97
CA SER A 5 -27.08 48.03 39.14
C SER A 5 -26.45 47.54 37.84
N GLY A 6 -25.13 47.38 37.85
CA GLY A 6 -24.43 46.69 36.78
C GLY A 6 -24.59 45.17 36.88
N ALA A 7 -25.26 44.59 35.91
CA ALA A 7 -25.28 43.15 35.71
C ALA A 7 -23.98 42.68 35.10
N ALA A 8 -23.22 41.85 35.79
CA ALA A 8 -22.04 41.19 35.25
C ALA A 8 -22.51 40.06 34.32
N ILE A 9 -22.26 40.24 33.02
CA ILE A 9 -22.42 39.19 32.01
C ILE A 9 -21.24 38.24 32.17
N ALA A 10 -21.53 37.03 32.66
CA ALA A 10 -20.56 35.95 32.66
C ALA A 10 -20.23 35.57 31.20
N CYS A 11 -19.04 35.92 30.77
CA CYS A 11 -18.49 35.46 29.49
C CYS A 11 -18.20 33.95 29.58
N ALA A 12 -19.05 33.15 28.95
CA ALA A 12 -18.81 31.72 28.80
C ALA A 12 -17.50 31.54 28.01
N THR A 13 -16.48 31.00 28.64
CA THR A 13 -15.21 30.63 28.02
C THR A 13 -15.48 29.50 27.03
N ALA A 14 -15.49 29.85 25.75
CA ALA A 14 -15.41 28.85 24.65
C ALA A 14 -14.14 27.98 24.85
N PRO A 15 -14.22 26.66 24.59
CA PRO A 15 -13.05 25.81 24.71
C PRO A 15 -11.97 26.33 23.77
N ARG A 16 -10.81 26.65 24.33
CA ARG A 16 -9.60 26.93 23.54
C ARG A 16 -9.33 25.68 22.70
N ILE A 17 -9.60 25.77 21.39
CA ILE A 17 -9.11 24.81 20.42
C ILE A 17 -7.58 25.00 20.45
N VAL A 18 -6.89 24.15 21.18
CA VAL A 18 -5.45 24.01 21.10
C VAL A 18 -5.19 23.41 19.73
N PHE A 19 -4.84 24.25 18.75
CA PHE A 19 -4.24 23.78 17.52
C PHE A 19 -2.90 23.14 17.90
N ILE A 20 -2.94 21.83 18.13
CA ILE A 20 -1.72 21.04 18.10
C ILE A 20 -1.27 21.10 16.64
N ILE A 21 -0.26 21.90 16.35
CA ILE A 21 0.49 21.82 15.10
C ILE A 21 1.20 20.46 15.19
N CYS A 22 0.48 19.38 14.86
CA CYS A 22 1.13 18.10 14.57
C CYS A 22 1.97 18.34 13.32
N LYS A 23 3.29 18.41 13.50
CA LYS A 23 4.21 18.30 12.37
C LYS A 23 3.84 17.00 11.65
N ILE A 24 3.35 17.12 10.42
CA ILE A 24 3.13 15.93 9.57
C ILE A 24 4.51 15.30 9.44
N MET A 25 4.64 14.09 9.98
CA MET A 25 5.91 13.34 9.96
C MET A 25 6.25 12.99 8.51
N ASP A 26 7.47 13.30 8.08
CA ASP A 26 7.98 12.87 6.78
C ASP A 26 8.09 11.33 6.76
N ILE A 27 7.87 10.74 5.59
CA ILE A 27 7.91 9.29 5.42
C ILE A 27 9.26 8.68 5.80
N LYS A 28 10.36 9.38 5.61
CA LYS A 28 11.70 8.95 6.01
C LYS A 28 11.87 8.95 7.53
N GLU A 29 11.28 9.93 8.21
CA GLU A 29 11.23 9.96 9.68
C GLU A 29 10.42 8.77 10.20
N LEU A 30 9.23 8.49 9.61
CA LEU A 30 8.41 7.34 9.94
C LEU A 30 9.14 6.02 9.64
N TYR A 31 9.82 5.93 8.51
CA TYR A 31 10.62 4.74 8.16
C TYR A 31 11.73 4.48 9.19
N THR A 32 12.36 5.54 9.69
CA THR A 32 13.37 5.42 10.76
C THR A 32 12.79 4.85 12.06
N LEU A 33 11.55 5.21 12.41
CA LEU A 33 10.84 4.61 13.55
C LEU A 33 10.45 3.15 13.26
N TYR A 34 9.89 2.88 12.08
CA TYR A 34 9.52 1.54 11.65
C TYR A 34 10.70 0.55 11.74
N ARG A 35 11.89 0.96 11.34
CA ARG A 35 13.10 0.12 11.44
C ARG A 35 13.46 -0.34 12.86
N ARG A 36 12.89 0.29 13.89
CA ARG A 36 13.03 -0.11 15.29
C ARG A 36 11.92 -1.05 15.75
N CYS A 37 10.89 -1.20 14.93
CA CYS A 37 9.76 -2.08 15.20
C CYS A 37 10.02 -3.49 14.65
N SER A 38 9.31 -4.47 15.21
CA SER A 38 9.37 -5.86 14.75
C SER A 38 8.66 -6.05 13.41
N CYS A 39 7.54 -5.36 13.20
CA CYS A 39 6.74 -5.41 11.98
C CYS A 39 5.71 -4.28 11.96
N VAL A 40 4.94 -4.20 10.86
CA VAL A 40 3.71 -3.40 10.77
C VAL A 40 2.50 -4.30 10.97
N THR A 41 1.52 -3.84 11.72
CA THR A 41 0.19 -4.46 11.81
C THR A 41 -0.91 -3.45 11.53
N THR A 42 -1.95 -3.90 10.83
CA THR A 42 -3.20 -3.14 10.60
C THR A 42 -4.38 -3.80 11.33
N ASP A 43 -4.14 -4.91 12.03
CA ASP A 43 -5.16 -5.64 12.80
C ASP A 43 -4.94 -5.43 14.32
N SER A 44 -5.78 -4.63 14.95
CA SER A 44 -5.75 -4.36 16.40
C SER A 44 -6.03 -5.58 17.28
N ARG A 45 -6.46 -6.70 16.70
CA ARG A 45 -6.64 -7.98 17.42
C ARG A 45 -5.32 -8.73 17.52
N HIS A 46 -4.42 -8.51 16.55
CA HIS A 46 -3.09 -9.10 16.48
C HIS A 46 -2.03 -8.00 16.48
N CYS A 47 -1.49 -7.71 17.66
CA CYS A 47 -0.49 -6.69 17.90
C CYS A 47 0.79 -7.35 18.41
N PRO A 48 1.71 -7.77 17.52
CA PRO A 48 3.01 -8.29 17.96
C PRO A 48 3.75 -7.27 18.80
N GLU A 49 4.51 -7.74 19.77
CA GLU A 49 5.31 -6.86 20.60
C GLU A 49 6.29 -6.02 19.76
N ASN A 50 6.42 -4.76 20.12
CA ASN A 50 7.27 -3.79 19.41
C ASN A 50 6.85 -3.57 17.93
N SER A 51 5.59 -3.76 17.56
CA SER A 51 5.10 -3.47 16.20
C SER A 51 4.67 -2.01 16.03
N LEU A 52 4.56 -1.59 14.77
CA LEU A 52 3.94 -0.33 14.35
C LEU A 52 2.49 -0.62 13.93
N PHE A 53 1.52 -0.11 14.67
CA PHE A 53 0.12 -0.18 14.27
C PHE A 53 -0.24 0.93 13.30
N ILE A 54 -0.90 0.61 12.18
CA ILE A 54 -1.45 1.59 11.24
C ILE A 54 -2.97 1.47 11.21
N ALA A 55 -3.64 2.54 11.62
CA ALA A 55 -5.09 2.61 11.81
C ALA A 55 -5.83 2.80 10.49
N LEU A 56 -5.98 1.75 9.70
CA LEU A 56 -6.72 1.81 8.44
C LEU A 56 -8.22 1.94 8.68
N LYS A 57 -8.90 2.64 7.78
CA LYS A 57 -10.36 2.72 7.69
C LYS A 57 -10.89 1.77 6.63
N GLY A 58 -11.97 1.10 6.92
CA GLY A 58 -12.75 0.31 5.97
C GLY A 58 -14.16 0.84 5.87
N ALA A 59 -14.97 0.27 4.96
CA ALA A 59 -16.35 0.69 4.74
C ALA A 59 -17.24 0.61 6.01
N SER A 60 -16.93 -0.32 6.93
CA SER A 60 -17.73 -0.60 8.14
C SER A 60 -16.94 -0.48 9.44
N PHE A 61 -15.67 -0.10 9.40
CA PHE A 61 -14.85 0.05 10.61
C PHE A 61 -13.88 1.22 10.47
N ASP A 62 -13.47 1.74 11.65
CA ASP A 62 -12.49 2.79 11.78
C ASP A 62 -11.37 2.30 12.72
N GLY A 63 -10.18 2.07 12.14
CA GLY A 63 -9.00 1.59 12.86
C GLY A 63 -8.49 2.57 13.91
N ASN A 64 -8.74 3.88 13.77
CA ASN A 64 -8.31 4.90 14.72
C ASN A 64 -8.82 4.64 16.13
N ARG A 65 -10.04 4.11 16.26
CA ARG A 65 -10.67 3.77 17.55
C ARG A 65 -9.88 2.73 18.35
N PHE A 66 -9.02 1.98 17.70
CA PHE A 66 -8.25 0.89 18.30
C PHE A 66 -6.79 1.26 18.58
N ALA A 67 -6.38 2.50 18.30
CA ALA A 67 -4.99 2.93 18.47
C ALA A 67 -4.49 2.77 19.92
N ALA A 68 -5.27 3.21 20.91
CA ALA A 68 -4.94 3.03 22.33
C ALA A 68 -4.81 1.54 22.69
N GLN A 69 -5.77 0.72 22.27
CA GLN A 69 -5.76 -0.72 22.53
C GLN A 69 -4.55 -1.41 21.88
N ALA A 70 -4.14 -0.99 20.67
CA ALA A 70 -2.97 -1.53 20.00
C ALA A 70 -1.67 -1.24 20.80
N LEU A 71 -1.53 -0.02 21.32
CA LEU A 71 -0.42 0.36 22.19
C LEU A 71 -0.41 -0.42 23.51
N GLU A 72 -1.57 -0.64 24.12
CA GLU A 72 -1.72 -1.45 25.35
C GLU A 72 -1.35 -2.92 25.11
N LYS A 73 -1.57 -3.44 23.91
CA LYS A 73 -1.25 -4.83 23.53
C LYS A 73 0.20 -5.06 23.11
N GLY A 74 1.02 -4.01 23.06
CA GLY A 74 2.46 -4.16 22.79
C GLY A 74 2.96 -3.48 21.54
N CYS A 75 2.12 -2.78 20.75
CA CYS A 75 2.61 -1.93 19.68
C CYS A 75 3.44 -0.78 20.27
N SER A 76 4.59 -0.47 19.67
CA SER A 76 5.43 0.66 20.10
C SER A 76 4.90 2.00 19.63
N TYR A 77 4.26 2.02 18.47
CA TYR A 77 3.67 3.23 17.87
C TYR A 77 2.34 2.92 17.22
N ALA A 78 1.49 3.96 17.14
CA ALA A 78 0.21 3.93 16.43
C ALA A 78 0.10 5.11 15.47
N VAL A 79 -0.01 4.83 14.17
CA VAL A 79 -0.29 5.81 13.12
C VAL A 79 -1.79 5.98 13.02
N VAL A 80 -2.27 7.22 13.17
CA VAL A 80 -3.68 7.59 13.11
C VAL A 80 -3.87 8.77 12.15
N ASP A 81 -4.99 8.84 11.45
CA ASP A 81 -5.35 9.97 10.59
C ASP A 81 -6.49 10.84 11.15
N GLU A 82 -6.93 10.53 12.38
CA GLU A 82 -7.89 11.34 13.13
C GLU A 82 -7.29 11.77 14.46
N PRO A 83 -6.90 13.07 14.60
CA PRO A 83 -6.17 13.58 15.76
C PRO A 83 -6.87 13.36 17.11
N GLN A 84 -8.22 13.24 17.13
CA GLN A 84 -8.99 13.02 18.35
C GLN A 84 -8.73 11.67 19.03
N TYR A 85 -8.14 10.70 18.30
CA TYR A 85 -7.75 9.41 18.85
C TYR A 85 -6.30 9.37 19.35
N ALA A 86 -5.55 10.44 19.14
CA ALA A 86 -4.20 10.58 19.69
C ALA A 86 -4.25 11.20 21.09
N VAL A 87 -3.44 10.68 22.01
CA VAL A 87 -3.30 11.26 23.34
C VAL A 87 -2.27 12.38 23.30
N ALA A 88 -2.69 13.59 23.70
CA ALA A 88 -1.82 14.75 23.70
C ALA A 88 -0.58 14.54 24.60
N GLY A 89 0.62 14.74 24.03
CA GLY A 89 1.89 14.57 24.74
C GLY A 89 2.42 13.13 24.77
N ASP A 90 1.69 12.15 24.23
CA ASP A 90 2.19 10.79 24.09
C ASP A 90 2.83 10.62 22.69
N ALA A 91 4.16 10.58 22.65
CA ALA A 91 4.96 10.46 21.43
C ALA A 91 4.78 9.12 20.67
N ARG A 92 4.04 8.17 21.23
CA ARG A 92 3.73 6.90 20.55
C ARG A 92 2.66 7.06 19.47
N TYR A 93 1.83 8.12 19.56
CA TYR A 93 0.86 8.43 18.51
C TYR A 93 1.49 9.28 17.42
N ILE A 94 1.38 8.81 16.19
CA ILE A 94 1.86 9.49 14.99
C ILE A 94 0.64 9.90 14.17
N VAL A 95 0.36 11.21 14.15
CA VAL A 95 -0.77 11.74 13.40
C VAL A 95 -0.34 12.05 11.97
N VAL A 96 -1.07 11.51 11.00
CA VAL A 96 -0.83 11.68 9.56
C VAL A 96 -2.08 12.22 8.87
N ALA A 97 -1.94 12.65 7.61
CA ALA A 97 -3.06 13.16 6.82
C ALA A 97 -4.02 12.03 6.39
N ASP A 98 -3.47 10.87 6.00
CA ASP A 98 -4.20 9.69 5.57
C ASP A 98 -3.37 8.43 5.88
N ALA A 99 -3.96 7.52 6.65
CA ALA A 99 -3.27 6.33 7.13
C ALA A 99 -2.99 5.32 6.01
N LEU A 100 -3.89 5.19 5.02
CA LEU A 100 -3.70 4.26 3.91
C LEU A 100 -2.59 4.75 2.98
N THR A 101 -2.58 6.02 2.62
CA THR A 101 -1.49 6.63 1.83
C THR A 101 -0.16 6.48 2.56
N THR A 102 -0.12 6.78 3.86
CA THR A 102 1.09 6.62 4.68
C THR A 102 1.58 5.16 4.70
N TYR A 103 0.66 4.19 4.77
CA TYR A 103 0.98 2.77 4.72
C TYR A 103 1.63 2.37 3.38
N LYS A 104 1.06 2.84 2.28
CA LYS A 104 1.57 2.60 0.93
C LYS A 104 2.95 3.24 0.73
N GLU A 105 3.12 4.49 1.15
CA GLU A 105 4.40 5.19 1.06
C GLU A 105 5.48 4.55 1.95
N LEU A 106 5.13 4.08 3.14
CA LEU A 106 6.04 3.34 4.01
C LEU A 106 6.52 2.04 3.35
N ALA A 107 5.61 1.32 2.71
CA ALA A 107 5.94 0.10 1.97
C ALA A 107 6.84 0.38 0.75
N ARG A 108 6.57 1.48 0.02
CA ARG A 108 7.43 1.95 -1.08
C ARG A 108 8.83 2.32 -0.58
N GLU A 109 8.92 3.10 0.50
CA GLU A 109 10.20 3.48 1.09
C GLU A 109 10.99 2.23 1.53
N HIS A 110 10.30 1.24 2.13
CA HIS A 110 10.91 -0.02 2.50
C HIS A 110 11.40 -0.81 1.28
N ARG A 111 10.56 -0.95 0.22
CA ARG A 111 10.93 -1.61 -1.03
C ARG A 111 12.22 -1.05 -1.64
N ARG A 112 12.41 0.26 -1.59
CA ARG A 112 13.57 0.96 -2.15
C ARG A 112 14.88 0.72 -1.41
N GLN A 113 14.84 0.13 -0.21
CA GLN A 113 16.05 -0.24 0.52
C GLN A 113 16.71 -1.51 -0.01
N PHE A 114 16.04 -2.23 -0.92
CA PHE A 114 16.50 -3.52 -1.43
C PHE A 114 16.67 -3.49 -2.94
N ASP A 115 17.90 -3.71 -3.38
CA ASP A 115 18.23 -3.83 -4.81
C ASP A 115 18.08 -5.28 -5.28
N ILE A 116 16.83 -5.79 -5.21
CA ILE A 116 16.46 -7.12 -5.66
C ILE A 116 15.50 -7.05 -6.84
N PRO A 117 15.52 -8.03 -7.75
CA PRO A 117 14.49 -8.15 -8.77
C PRO A 117 13.10 -8.28 -8.16
N VAL A 118 12.14 -7.51 -8.69
CA VAL A 118 10.74 -7.59 -8.32
C VAL A 118 9.91 -7.90 -9.56
N ILE A 119 9.26 -9.05 -9.56
CA ILE A 119 8.42 -9.53 -10.65
C ILE A 119 6.99 -9.09 -10.37
N GLY A 120 6.46 -8.17 -11.18
CA GLY A 120 5.06 -7.74 -11.11
C GLY A 120 4.16 -8.63 -11.97
N ILE A 121 3.11 -9.20 -11.40
CA ILE A 121 2.17 -10.06 -12.11
C ILE A 121 0.76 -9.49 -11.99
N THR A 122 0.12 -9.20 -13.13
CA THR A 122 -1.30 -8.89 -13.21
C THR A 122 -1.98 -9.70 -14.31
N GLY A 123 -3.25 -9.46 -14.53
CA GLY A 123 -4.07 -10.13 -15.56
C GLY A 123 -5.49 -10.36 -15.08
N THR A 124 -6.34 -10.85 -15.95
CA THR A 124 -7.72 -11.19 -15.60
C THR A 124 -7.76 -12.49 -14.81
N ASN A 125 -7.24 -13.57 -15.37
CA ASN A 125 -7.24 -14.91 -14.79
C ASN A 125 -5.81 -15.45 -14.65
N GLY A 126 -5.61 -16.42 -13.77
CA GLY A 126 -4.34 -17.14 -13.65
C GLY A 126 -3.22 -16.42 -12.90
N LYS A 127 -3.44 -15.21 -12.38
CA LYS A 127 -2.43 -14.44 -11.62
C LYS A 127 -1.84 -15.25 -10.47
N THR A 128 -2.70 -15.73 -9.56
CA THR A 128 -2.27 -16.48 -8.38
C THR A 128 -1.57 -17.80 -8.77
N THR A 129 -2.12 -18.52 -9.76
CA THR A 129 -1.48 -19.74 -10.25
C THR A 129 -0.10 -19.45 -10.83
N THR A 130 0.03 -18.44 -11.66
CA THR A 130 1.32 -18.03 -12.25
C THR A 130 2.30 -17.59 -11.17
N LYS A 131 1.86 -16.76 -10.22
CA LYS A 131 2.65 -16.34 -9.06
C LYS A 131 3.19 -17.55 -8.28
N GLU A 132 2.33 -18.51 -7.95
CA GLU A 132 2.74 -19.71 -7.20
C GLU A 132 3.74 -20.56 -7.99
N LEU A 133 3.49 -20.81 -9.28
CA LEU A 133 4.40 -21.58 -10.14
C LEU A 133 5.76 -20.89 -10.30
N VAL A 134 5.78 -19.61 -10.61
CA VAL A 134 7.02 -18.82 -10.74
C VAL A 134 7.80 -18.84 -9.43
N SER A 135 7.12 -18.60 -8.30
CA SER A 135 7.74 -18.62 -6.98
C SER A 135 8.32 -19.98 -6.62
N ALA A 136 7.58 -21.07 -6.88
CA ALA A 136 8.03 -22.43 -6.60
C ALA A 136 9.28 -22.82 -7.42
N VAL A 137 9.35 -22.41 -8.67
CA VAL A 137 10.52 -22.64 -9.53
C VAL A 137 11.71 -21.82 -9.06
N LEU A 138 11.53 -20.53 -8.81
CA LEU A 138 12.60 -19.64 -8.33
C LEU A 138 13.13 -20.06 -6.96
N ALA A 139 12.26 -20.54 -6.06
CA ALA A 139 12.64 -21.03 -4.73
C ALA A 139 13.57 -22.26 -4.74
N LYS A 140 13.76 -22.92 -5.89
CA LYS A 140 14.78 -23.98 -6.03
C LYS A 140 16.21 -23.44 -5.94
N LYS A 141 16.40 -22.14 -6.17
CA LYS A 141 17.73 -21.52 -6.19
C LYS A 141 17.81 -20.28 -5.32
N TYR A 142 16.72 -19.52 -5.17
CA TYR A 142 16.70 -18.20 -4.53
C TYR A 142 15.78 -18.19 -3.32
N ARG A 143 16.05 -17.30 -2.38
CA ARG A 143 15.11 -16.97 -1.29
C ARG A 143 14.08 -15.98 -1.84
N VAL A 144 12.88 -16.49 -2.07
CA VAL A 144 11.80 -15.77 -2.75
C VAL A 144 10.77 -15.28 -1.75
N LEU A 145 10.50 -13.97 -1.75
CA LEU A 145 9.28 -13.43 -1.20
C LEU A 145 8.19 -13.45 -2.28
N HIS A 146 6.98 -13.83 -1.93
CA HIS A 146 5.84 -13.70 -2.85
C HIS A 146 4.57 -13.27 -2.12
N THR A 147 3.63 -12.69 -2.86
CA THR A 147 2.31 -12.34 -2.34
C THR A 147 1.62 -13.57 -1.77
N GLU A 148 1.27 -13.54 -0.49
CA GLU A 148 0.51 -14.60 0.18
C GLU A 148 -0.96 -14.55 -0.25
N ALA A 149 -1.59 -15.71 -0.40
CA ALA A 149 -2.99 -15.84 -0.76
C ALA A 149 -3.37 -14.90 -1.94
N ASN A 150 -4.40 -14.10 -1.74
CA ASN A 150 -4.89 -13.09 -2.69
C ASN A 150 -4.67 -11.64 -2.20
N TYR A 151 -3.62 -11.39 -1.43
CA TYR A 151 -3.27 -10.05 -0.93
C TYR A 151 -2.70 -9.16 -2.05
N ASN A 152 -3.49 -8.93 -3.08
CA ASN A 152 -3.10 -8.30 -4.34
C ASN A 152 -3.71 -6.91 -4.56
N ASN A 153 -4.36 -6.35 -3.52
CA ASN A 153 -5.01 -5.05 -3.53
C ASN A 153 -4.16 -3.97 -2.83
N ASP A 154 -4.71 -2.79 -2.69
CA ASP A 154 -4.09 -1.59 -2.12
C ASP A 154 -3.72 -1.68 -0.63
N VAL A 155 -4.17 -2.70 0.08
CA VAL A 155 -3.74 -3.04 1.46
C VAL A 155 -2.81 -4.26 1.47
N GLY A 156 -3.08 -5.25 0.64
CA GLY A 156 -2.32 -6.50 0.59
C GLY A 156 -0.93 -6.36 -0.04
N VAL A 157 -0.80 -5.55 -1.09
CA VAL A 157 0.49 -5.30 -1.74
C VAL A 157 1.47 -4.61 -0.80
N PRO A 158 1.13 -3.51 -0.11
CA PRO A 158 2.01 -2.92 0.91
C PRO A 158 2.42 -3.91 2.01
N ARG A 159 1.49 -4.78 2.45
CA ARG A 159 1.80 -5.83 3.41
C ARG A 159 2.90 -6.77 2.90
N THR A 160 2.83 -7.17 1.64
CA THR A 160 3.84 -8.02 1.00
C THR A 160 5.19 -7.30 0.94
N LEU A 161 5.22 -6.04 0.51
CA LEU A 161 6.46 -5.27 0.39
C LEU A 161 7.17 -5.08 1.73
N LEU A 162 6.43 -4.83 2.82
CA LEU A 162 6.98 -4.65 4.16
C LEU A 162 7.55 -5.95 4.77
N GLN A 163 7.36 -7.09 4.13
CA GLN A 163 7.98 -8.36 4.51
C GLN A 163 9.34 -8.60 3.83
N ILE A 164 9.78 -7.73 2.91
CA ILE A 164 11.12 -7.85 2.31
C ILE A 164 12.17 -7.73 3.42
N THR A 165 13.14 -8.64 3.41
CA THR A 165 14.29 -8.64 4.32
C THR A 165 15.58 -8.76 3.53
N PRO A 166 16.75 -8.48 4.12
CA PRO A 166 18.05 -8.68 3.46
C PRO A 166 18.31 -10.11 2.99
N GLU A 167 17.53 -11.07 3.47
CA GLU A 167 17.67 -12.47 3.08
C GLU A 167 16.99 -12.77 1.74
N HIS A 168 15.99 -11.97 1.34
CA HIS A 168 15.29 -12.18 0.09
C HIS A 168 16.14 -11.74 -1.12
N GLU A 169 16.15 -12.58 -2.15
CA GLU A 169 16.92 -12.36 -3.37
C GLU A 169 16.01 -11.99 -4.56
N ILE A 170 14.73 -12.32 -4.47
CA ILE A 170 13.70 -12.01 -5.48
C ILE A 170 12.36 -11.81 -4.77
N ALA A 171 11.56 -10.89 -5.27
CA ALA A 171 10.16 -10.75 -4.87
C ALA A 171 9.22 -10.99 -6.06
N VAL A 172 8.10 -11.70 -5.82
CA VAL A 172 7.03 -11.93 -6.81
C VAL A 172 5.75 -11.33 -6.28
N VAL A 173 5.27 -10.25 -6.90
CA VAL A 173 4.15 -9.45 -6.40
C VAL A 173 2.97 -9.55 -7.35
N GLU A 174 1.87 -10.12 -6.85
CA GLU A 174 0.60 -10.16 -7.55
C GLU A 174 -0.14 -8.84 -7.37
N MET A 175 -0.64 -8.26 -8.48
CA MET A 175 -1.38 -6.99 -8.51
C MET A 175 -2.77 -7.21 -9.12
N GLY A 176 -3.79 -7.03 -8.29
CA GLY A 176 -5.19 -7.11 -8.67
C GLY A 176 -5.75 -5.74 -9.07
N ALA A 177 -6.80 -5.74 -9.88
CA ALA A 177 -7.55 -4.53 -10.20
C ALA A 177 -9.02 -4.84 -10.45
N SER A 178 -9.88 -3.92 -10.06
CA SER A 178 -11.31 -3.91 -10.31
C SER A 178 -11.81 -2.61 -10.96
N HIS A 179 -11.00 -1.54 -10.92
CA HIS A 179 -11.29 -0.22 -11.49
C HIS A 179 -10.10 0.32 -12.29
N PRO A 180 -10.33 1.27 -13.22
CA PRO A 180 -9.27 2.02 -13.89
C PRO A 180 -8.36 2.73 -12.87
N GLY A 181 -7.04 2.69 -13.11
CA GLY A 181 -6.04 3.30 -12.23
C GLY A 181 -5.57 2.41 -11.08
N ASP A 182 -6.21 1.26 -10.83
CA ASP A 182 -5.80 0.36 -9.73
C ASP A 182 -4.38 -0.18 -9.94
N ILE A 183 -4.05 -0.61 -11.16
CA ILE A 183 -2.70 -1.13 -11.46
C ILE A 183 -1.68 -0.01 -11.41
N GLN A 184 -2.00 1.19 -11.93
CA GLN A 184 -1.11 2.35 -11.86
C GLN A 184 -0.72 2.65 -10.41
N GLN A 185 -1.70 2.70 -9.50
CA GLN A 185 -1.41 2.90 -8.08
C GLN A 185 -0.49 1.82 -7.51
N LEU A 186 -0.73 0.54 -7.85
CA LEU A 186 0.06 -0.56 -7.30
C LEU A 186 1.50 -0.56 -7.84
N VAL A 187 1.71 -0.32 -9.14
CA VAL A 187 3.07 -0.29 -9.71
C VAL A 187 3.90 0.85 -9.16
N ASP A 188 3.29 1.97 -8.76
CA ASP A 188 3.97 3.10 -8.15
C ASP A 188 4.57 2.76 -6.77
N TYR A 189 4.06 1.74 -6.08
CA TYR A 189 4.60 1.24 -4.81
C TYR A 189 5.48 0.01 -4.99
N VAL A 190 5.11 -0.89 -5.90
CA VAL A 190 5.86 -2.13 -6.18
C VAL A 190 7.17 -1.83 -6.88
N GLU A 191 7.18 -0.85 -7.78
CA GLU A 191 8.34 -0.51 -8.63
C GLU A 191 8.97 -1.78 -9.24
N PRO A 192 8.19 -2.55 -10.07
CA PRO A 192 8.65 -3.82 -10.60
C PRO A 192 9.81 -3.62 -11.58
N THR A 193 10.84 -4.48 -11.49
CA THR A 193 11.98 -4.48 -12.39
C THR A 193 11.77 -5.38 -13.62
N CYS A 194 10.81 -6.28 -13.51
CA CYS A 194 10.29 -7.11 -14.61
C CYS A 194 8.85 -7.51 -14.30
N GLY A 195 8.11 -7.98 -15.28
CA GLY A 195 6.72 -8.38 -15.06
C GLY A 195 6.01 -8.94 -16.27
N MET A 196 4.76 -9.34 -16.04
CA MET A 196 3.90 -9.91 -17.06
C MET A 196 2.42 -9.63 -16.80
N ILE A 197 1.65 -9.65 -17.87
CA ILE A 197 0.19 -9.78 -17.83
C ILE A 197 -0.14 -11.22 -18.25
N THR A 198 -0.85 -11.97 -17.41
CA THR A 198 -1.17 -13.37 -17.70
C THR A 198 -2.13 -13.50 -18.89
N ASN A 199 -3.13 -12.68 -18.93
CA ASN A 199 -4.11 -12.52 -20.01
C ASN A 199 -5.00 -11.29 -19.77
N VAL A 200 -5.74 -10.88 -20.80
CA VAL A 200 -6.85 -9.94 -20.70
C VAL A 200 -8.15 -10.68 -21.05
N GLY A 201 -9.16 -10.56 -20.20
CA GLY A 201 -10.42 -11.26 -20.33
C GLY A 201 -11.61 -10.40 -19.90
N ARG A 202 -12.82 -10.85 -20.17
CA ARG A 202 -14.06 -10.12 -19.87
C ARG A 202 -14.52 -10.38 -18.43
N ALA A 203 -13.74 -9.92 -17.43
CA ALA A 203 -14.12 -9.95 -16.03
C ALA A 203 -14.21 -8.54 -15.45
N HIS A 204 -15.01 -8.37 -14.40
CA HIS A 204 -15.24 -7.09 -13.72
C HIS A 204 -15.67 -5.95 -14.65
N LEU A 205 -16.46 -6.26 -15.70
CA LEU A 205 -16.87 -5.27 -16.70
C LEU A 205 -17.67 -4.11 -16.10
N GLU A 206 -18.38 -4.34 -15.00
CA GLU A 206 -19.08 -3.28 -14.26
C GLU A 206 -18.10 -2.22 -13.74
N GLY A 207 -16.96 -2.62 -13.20
CA GLY A 207 -15.93 -1.72 -12.69
C GLY A 207 -15.10 -1.06 -13.80
N PHE A 208 -14.77 -1.80 -14.87
CA PHE A 208 -13.94 -1.31 -15.98
C PHE A 208 -14.73 -0.63 -17.11
N GLY A 209 -16.06 -0.78 -17.13
CA GLY A 209 -16.98 -0.22 -18.14
C GLY A 209 -16.96 -0.96 -19.47
N SER A 210 -15.87 -1.56 -19.91
CA SER A 210 -15.73 -2.26 -21.17
C SER A 210 -14.52 -3.20 -21.20
N PHE A 211 -14.41 -4.05 -22.23
CA PHE A 211 -13.22 -4.87 -22.45
C PHE A 211 -11.98 -3.99 -22.72
N GLU A 212 -12.12 -2.91 -23.47
CA GLU A 212 -11.05 -1.92 -23.67
C GLU A 212 -10.63 -1.25 -22.36
N GLY A 213 -11.57 -1.06 -21.42
CA GLY A 213 -11.26 -0.62 -20.05
C GLY A 213 -10.39 -1.61 -19.31
N VAL A 214 -10.64 -2.92 -19.46
CA VAL A 214 -9.77 -3.98 -18.90
C VAL A 214 -8.38 -3.94 -19.52
N LYS A 215 -8.26 -3.89 -20.86
CA LYS A 215 -6.98 -3.79 -21.58
C LYS A 215 -6.17 -2.57 -21.10
N ARG A 216 -6.82 -1.41 -21.04
CA ARG A 216 -6.18 -0.17 -20.59
C ARG A 216 -5.67 -0.28 -19.16
N THR A 217 -6.50 -0.76 -18.21
CA THR A 217 -6.10 -0.88 -16.82
C THR A 217 -4.98 -1.90 -16.62
N LYS A 218 -5.03 -3.07 -17.28
CA LYS A 218 -3.92 -4.02 -17.19
C LYS A 218 -2.67 -3.47 -17.87
N GLY A 219 -2.84 -2.72 -18.96
CA GLY A 219 -1.78 -2.04 -19.68
C GLY A 219 -1.02 -0.98 -18.86
N GLU A 220 -1.58 -0.49 -17.75
CA GLU A 220 -0.89 0.41 -16.81
C GLU A 220 0.42 -0.22 -16.29
N LEU A 221 0.48 -1.56 -16.12
CA LEU A 221 1.75 -2.26 -15.84
C LEU A 221 2.75 -2.09 -16.98
N TYR A 222 2.30 -2.26 -18.22
CA TYR A 222 3.16 -2.08 -19.39
C TYR A 222 3.65 -0.64 -19.52
N ASP A 223 2.78 0.35 -19.27
CA ASP A 223 3.15 1.77 -19.30
C ASP A 223 4.26 2.07 -18.27
N PHE A 224 4.12 1.59 -17.04
CA PHE A 224 5.14 1.71 -16.01
C PHE A 224 6.47 1.05 -16.44
N MET A 225 6.40 -0.21 -16.88
CA MET A 225 7.58 -0.98 -17.28
C MET A 225 8.32 -0.32 -18.44
N ARG A 226 7.58 0.17 -19.43
CA ARG A 226 8.17 0.92 -20.58
C ARG A 226 8.87 2.18 -20.11
N ALA A 227 8.24 2.97 -19.23
CA ALA A 227 8.81 4.21 -18.72
C ALA A 227 10.10 4.01 -17.91
N HIS A 228 10.26 2.83 -17.28
CA HIS A 228 11.39 2.52 -16.39
C HIS A 228 12.39 1.53 -16.98
N GLY A 229 12.25 1.14 -18.25
CA GLY A 229 13.15 0.20 -18.91
C GLY A 229 13.15 -1.21 -18.29
N ALA A 230 12.02 -1.59 -17.66
CA ALA A 230 11.86 -2.90 -17.03
C ALA A 230 11.71 -4.02 -18.07
N LEU A 231 12.05 -5.25 -17.69
CA LEU A 231 11.97 -6.43 -18.58
C LEU A 231 10.54 -6.95 -18.65
N LEU A 232 9.98 -7.03 -19.87
CA LEU A 232 8.67 -7.62 -20.14
C LEU A 232 8.79 -9.11 -20.45
N PHE A 233 8.03 -9.96 -19.74
CA PHE A 233 7.71 -11.33 -20.15
C PHE A 233 6.38 -11.32 -20.89
N LEU A 234 6.38 -11.70 -22.17
CA LEU A 234 5.24 -11.59 -23.05
C LEU A 234 4.81 -12.95 -23.60
N ASN A 235 3.54 -13.31 -23.44
CA ASN A 235 2.98 -14.46 -24.14
C ASN A 235 2.64 -14.08 -25.58
N GLU A 236 3.50 -14.45 -26.53
CA GLU A 236 3.33 -14.16 -27.95
C GLU A 236 2.15 -14.88 -28.62
N SER A 237 1.59 -15.90 -27.96
CA SER A 237 0.40 -16.60 -28.45
C SER A 237 -0.92 -15.86 -28.11
N ASP A 238 -0.87 -14.82 -27.29
CA ASP A 238 -2.03 -14.00 -26.93
C ASP A 238 -2.04 -12.72 -27.77
N ALA A 239 -2.98 -12.62 -28.72
CA ALA A 239 -3.07 -11.52 -29.67
C ALA A 239 -3.32 -10.16 -29.00
N ASP A 240 -4.11 -10.13 -27.91
CA ASP A 240 -4.38 -8.90 -27.16
C ASP A 240 -3.12 -8.40 -26.44
N LEU A 241 -2.35 -9.30 -25.83
CA LEU A 241 -1.10 -8.93 -25.17
C LEU A 241 -0.04 -8.47 -26.18
N MET A 242 0.02 -9.11 -27.36
CA MET A 242 0.90 -8.70 -28.44
C MET A 242 0.55 -7.31 -28.98
N GLU A 243 -0.74 -7.01 -29.19
CA GLU A 243 -1.20 -5.68 -29.59
C GLU A 243 -0.78 -4.64 -28.54
N MET A 244 -1.11 -4.86 -27.26
CA MET A 244 -0.79 -3.96 -26.17
C MET A 244 0.72 -3.70 -26.01
N ALA A 245 1.55 -4.71 -26.24
CA ALA A 245 3.01 -4.56 -26.17
C ALA A 245 3.57 -3.81 -27.39
N THR A 246 3.05 -4.11 -28.59
CA THR A 246 3.50 -3.47 -29.85
C THR A 246 3.22 -1.96 -29.83
N GLU A 247 2.06 -1.54 -29.32
CA GLU A 247 1.71 -0.12 -29.18
C GLU A 247 2.71 0.68 -28.32
N ARG A 248 3.39 0.01 -27.38
CA ARG A 248 4.28 0.62 -26.38
C ARG A 248 5.76 0.58 -26.73
N GLN A 249 6.17 -0.23 -27.72
CA GLN A 249 7.55 -0.32 -28.20
C GLN A 249 8.57 -0.60 -27.08
N PHE A 250 8.57 -1.81 -26.53
CA PHE A 250 9.51 -2.23 -25.51
C PHE A 250 10.92 -2.49 -26.04
N ASP A 251 11.94 -2.08 -25.29
CA ASP A 251 13.35 -2.35 -25.61
C ASP A 251 13.82 -3.72 -25.10
N ARG A 252 13.14 -4.26 -24.06
CA ARG A 252 13.51 -5.51 -23.37
C ARG A 252 12.30 -6.42 -23.22
N VAL A 253 12.20 -7.41 -24.11
CA VAL A 253 11.11 -8.40 -24.13
C VAL A 253 11.69 -9.80 -24.16
N VAL A 254 11.05 -10.71 -23.42
CA VAL A 254 11.26 -12.17 -23.49
C VAL A 254 9.90 -12.80 -23.79
N THR A 255 9.82 -13.61 -24.85
CA THR A 255 8.63 -14.36 -25.27
C THR A 255 8.76 -15.84 -24.99
#